data_91a9659be16f0723f7d12a7306ca8f15
#
_entry.id   91a9659be16f0723f7d12a7306ca8f15
#
_cell.length_a   1.000
_cell.length_b   1.000
_cell.length_c   1.000
_cell.angle_alpha   90.00
_cell.angle_beta   90.00
_cell.angle_gamma   90.00
#
_symmetry.space_group_name_H-M   'P 1'
#
loop_
_entity.id
_entity.type
_entity.pdbx_description
1 polymer ?
#
loop_
_entity_poly.entity_id
_entity_poly.type
_entity_poly.pdbx_seq_one_letter_code
_entity_poly.pdbx_strand_id
1 'polypeptide(L)' 'MEEKFDYAKAMAELDEIAKKVEDPATSLEEIDGLIARSKELIKSCRAYLMAVKEKIDSL' A
#
# COMPACT_ATOMS: atom_id res chain seq x y z
N MET A 1 11.43 8.86 17.90
CA MET A 1 10.24 8.00 18.00
C MET A 1 10.13 7.11 16.78
N GLU A 2 9.99 5.82 16.98
CA GLU A 2 9.84 4.91 15.85
C GLU A 2 8.47 5.03 15.22
N GLU A 3 8.47 5.11 13.92
CA GLU A 3 7.23 5.04 13.17
C GLU A 3 6.89 3.58 12.92
N LYS A 4 5.70 3.20 13.31
CA LYS A 4 5.21 1.87 12.99
C LYS A 4 4.44 1.95 11.69
N PHE A 5 4.66 0.97 10.84
CA PHE A 5 3.89 0.85 9.62
C PHE A 5 2.42 0.61 9.98
N ASP A 6 1.54 1.44 9.45
CA ASP A 6 0.11 1.30 9.68
C ASP A 6 -0.53 0.59 8.49
N TYR A 7 -0.77 -0.70 8.66
CA TYR A 7 -1.34 -1.54 7.62
C TYR A 7 -2.72 -1.06 7.19
N ALA A 8 -3.56 -0.68 8.14
CA ALA A 8 -4.91 -0.20 7.84
C ALA A 8 -4.89 1.08 7.01
N LYS A 9 -4.00 2.01 7.33
CA LYS A 9 -3.85 3.24 6.55
C LYS A 9 -3.33 2.94 5.15
N ALA A 10 -2.38 2.02 5.03
CA ALA A 10 -1.84 1.62 3.74
C ALA A 10 -2.94 1.03 2.85
N MET A 11 -3.79 0.18 3.41
CA MET A 11 -4.89 -0.41 2.67
C MET A 11 -5.92 0.65 2.26
N ALA A 12 -6.19 1.62 3.13
CA ALA A 12 -7.09 2.72 2.81
C ALA A 12 -6.52 3.57 1.67
N GLU A 13 -5.22 3.83 1.68
CA GLU A 13 -4.57 4.57 0.62
C GLU A 13 -4.62 3.81 -0.71
N LEU A 14 -4.39 2.50 -0.67
CA LEU A 14 -4.50 1.66 -1.87
C LEU A 14 -5.90 1.70 -2.45
N ASP A 15 -6.93 1.69 -1.61
CA ASP A 15 -8.31 1.80 -2.04
C ASP A 15 -8.59 3.13 -2.74
N GLU A 16 -8.07 4.23 -2.19
CA GLU A 16 -8.18 5.54 -2.80
C GLU A 16 -7.47 5.59 -4.15
N ILE A 17 -6.30 4.98 -4.24
CA ILE A 17 -5.55 4.90 -5.50
C ILE A 17 -6.37 4.15 -6.54
N ALA A 18 -6.97 3.02 -6.16
CA ALA A 18 -7.79 2.23 -7.08
C ALA A 18 -8.96 3.06 -7.62
N LYS A 19 -9.62 3.82 -6.76
CA LYS A 19 -10.73 4.68 -7.16
C LYS A 19 -10.28 5.74 -8.17
N LYS A 20 -9.12 6.34 -7.94
CA LYS A 20 -8.59 7.36 -8.84
C LYS A 20 -8.18 6.78 -10.19
N VAL A 21 -7.62 5.59 -10.20
CA VAL A 21 -7.24 4.92 -11.45
C VAL A 21 -8.47 4.59 -12.28
N GLU A 22 -9.59 4.27 -11.63
CA GLU A 22 -10.84 3.97 -12.31
C GLU A 22 -11.60 5.21 -12.79
N ASP A 23 -11.22 6.39 -12.27
CA ASP A 23 -11.88 7.63 -12.64
C ASP A 23 -11.42 8.08 -14.04
N PRO A 24 -12.33 8.20 -15.01
CA PRO A 24 -11.96 8.61 -16.37
C PRO A 24 -11.39 10.02 -16.47
N ALA A 25 -11.56 10.85 -15.43
CA ALA A 25 -11.00 12.20 -15.40
C ALA A 25 -9.53 12.22 -14.98
N THR A 26 -9.01 11.12 -14.48
CA THR A 26 -7.61 11.05 -14.03
C THR A 26 -6.67 10.97 -15.23
N SER A 27 -5.67 11.84 -15.27
CA SER A 27 -4.71 11.88 -16.38
C SER A 27 -3.73 10.69 -16.32
N LEU A 28 -3.12 10.39 -17.46
CA LEU A 28 -2.11 9.32 -17.54
C LEU A 28 -0.92 9.60 -16.62
N GLU A 29 -0.52 10.88 -16.52
CA GLU A 29 0.58 11.25 -15.64
C GLU A 29 0.25 10.97 -14.18
N GLU A 30 -0.98 11.26 -13.78
CA GLU A 30 -1.43 10.96 -12.41
C GLU A 30 -1.45 9.45 -12.17
N ILE A 31 -1.90 8.68 -13.16
CA ILE A 31 -1.94 7.22 -13.05
C ILE A 31 -0.54 6.66 -12.85
N ASP A 32 0.46 7.17 -13.58
CA ASP A 32 1.84 6.73 -13.41
C ASP A 32 2.33 6.95 -11.98
N GLY A 33 2.05 8.12 -11.41
CA GLY A 33 2.41 8.43 -10.03
C GLY A 33 1.69 7.54 -9.03
N LEU A 34 0.41 7.29 -9.27
CA LEU A 34 -0.40 6.43 -8.41
C LEU A 34 0.10 4.99 -8.44
N ILE A 35 0.51 4.49 -9.62
CA ILE A 35 1.06 3.15 -9.75
C ILE A 35 2.37 3.04 -8.98
N ALA A 36 3.25 4.03 -9.11
CA ALA A 36 4.51 4.04 -8.37
C ALA A 36 4.27 4.01 -6.87
N ARG A 37 3.32 4.82 -6.39
CA ARG A 37 2.96 4.85 -4.97
C ARG A 37 2.36 3.52 -4.52
N SER A 38 1.50 2.91 -5.34
CA SER A 38 0.89 1.63 -4.98
C SER A 38 1.93 0.52 -4.86
N LYS A 39 2.96 0.53 -5.70
CA LYS A 39 4.06 -0.45 -5.59
C LYS A 39 4.79 -0.32 -4.26
N GLU A 40 5.05 0.90 -3.80
CA GLU A 40 5.67 1.13 -2.50
C GLU A 40 4.80 0.61 -1.37
N LEU A 41 3.51 0.90 -1.42
CA LEU A 41 2.58 0.45 -0.40
C LEU A 41 2.46 -1.07 -0.36
N ILE A 42 2.39 -1.70 -1.53
CA ILE A 42 2.30 -3.16 -1.61
C ILE A 42 3.56 -3.80 -1.05
N LYS A 43 4.73 -3.24 -1.36
CA LYS A 43 5.99 -3.74 -0.83
C LYS A 43 6.02 -3.67 0.70
N SER A 44 5.58 -2.55 1.27
CA SER A 44 5.52 -2.38 2.72
C SER A 44 4.50 -3.32 3.36
N CYS A 45 3.35 -3.51 2.73
CA CYS A 45 2.32 -4.43 3.21
C CYS A 45 2.84 -5.86 3.23
N ARG A 46 3.55 -6.28 2.18
CA ARG A 46 4.13 -7.63 2.12
C ARG A 46 5.16 -7.84 3.21
N ALA A 47 6.02 -6.85 3.43
CA ALA A 47 7.04 -6.93 4.48
C ALA A 47 6.37 -7.05 5.85
N TYR A 48 5.32 -6.29 6.08
CA TYR A 48 4.57 -6.34 7.32
C TYR A 48 3.95 -7.72 7.55
N LEU A 49 3.30 -8.27 6.52
CA LEU A 49 2.66 -9.58 6.62
C LEU A 49 3.68 -10.70 6.83
N MET A 50 4.85 -10.61 6.21
CA MET A 50 5.92 -11.57 6.43
C MET A 50 6.43 -11.52 7.86
N ALA A 51 6.58 -10.33 8.43
CA ALA A 51 7.00 -10.17 9.81
C ALA A 51 5.97 -10.77 10.78
N VAL A 52 4.68 -10.56 10.50
CA VAL A 52 3.60 -11.15 11.30
C VAL A 52 3.63 -12.67 11.20
N LYS A 53 3.82 -13.20 9.99
CA LYS A 53 3.89 -14.63 9.77
C LYS A 53 5.04 -15.26 10.55
N GLU A 54 6.21 -14.62 10.54
CA GLU A 54 7.36 -15.10 11.27
C GLU A 54 7.10 -15.17 12.77
N LYS A 55 6.39 -14.17 13.31
CA LYS A 55 6.02 -14.19 14.72
C LYS A 55 5.10 -15.36 15.06
N ILE A 56 4.15 -15.64 14.18
CA ILE A 56 3.22 -16.75 14.36
C ILE A 56 3.97 -18.07 14.28
N ASP A 57 4.88 -18.20 13.32
CA ASP A 57 5.65 -19.43 13.12
C ASP A 57 6.59 -19.72 14.30
N SER A 58 6.98 -18.70 15.06
CA SER A 58 7.89 -18.89 16.19
C SER A 58 7.17 -19.15 17.52
N LEU A 59 5.86 -19.22 17.53
CA LEU A 59 5.09 -19.50 18.75
C LEU A 59 5.20 -20.96 19.21
#